data_17bcf4f367328f67ee10033ae6418642
#
_entry.id   17bcf4f367328f67ee10033ae6418642
#
_cell.length_a   1.000
_cell.length_b   1.000
_cell.length_c   1.000
_cell.angle_alpha   90.00
_cell.angle_beta   90.00
_cell.angle_gamma   90.00
#
_symmetry.space_group_name_H-M   'P 1'
#
loop_
_entity.id
_entity.type
_entity.pdbx_description
1 polymer ?
#
loop_
_entity_poly.entity_id
_entity_poly.type
_entity_poly.pdbx_seq_one_letter_code
_entity_poly.pdbx_strand_id
1 'polypeptide(L)'
;MKKLLFYLMGGVLAQTQTFAQQVPLATNNTAAGTIAGVTAPVVPTATVPPAEQKITVYGFLRNDIYYNSRRNLDLRDGVLDVYPSDATNLPIRTGTVLTANPNDDANATPQLGYSAIVTRLGVRMGGITAFGAKISGTLETDFFGISNGTAGSGSGTENLLRLRHAFVAMDWTKSQLMIGQYWNPNFIVKCFPGTANFNTGIPFNPFSFVPQVRYSSKVGKDVSLMGMIFGYDLAAFSPAGTFAVGSGVDAQKFATLPAFASQLTFENKTFLASVGFEGNTLSPRITDTKNTSTGVFGGTGTGNIQKNISSNLFTLNFLAYAKLTTSKITAKFHSTYGQSYTQYVGLGGFAEYRDNTTGEWKYEAQNQLNMWGELISTNSKKIQPAIFIGYLQNMGLGNSIATSSIKTGTLAFQGRGVSMATGRTFDNMLRISPRVDFYSGKMKFALEYELSMMKWADIQGLIPTADGALPTNIDFKPGTADNARPFTATNSRVSAVMVYNF
;
A
#
# COMPACT_ATOMS: atom_id res chain seq x y z
N MET A 1 -24.58 -3.61 16.43
CA MET A 1 -23.54 -3.02 15.57
C MET A 1 -24.07 -2.12 14.44
N LYS A 2 -25.12 -2.48 13.71
CA LYS A 2 -25.68 -1.62 12.62
C LYS A 2 -26.22 -0.24 13.12
N LYS A 3 -26.75 -0.11 14.32
CA LYS A 3 -27.28 1.17 14.84
C LYS A 3 -26.21 2.15 15.34
N LEU A 4 -25.03 1.69 15.75
CA LEU A 4 -23.95 2.56 16.21
C LEU A 4 -23.21 3.25 15.05
N LEU A 5 -23.12 2.56 13.90
CA LEU A 5 -22.51 3.12 12.68
C LEU A 5 -23.36 4.25 12.09
N PHE A 6 -24.69 4.14 12.19
CA PHE A 6 -25.63 5.15 11.69
C PHE A 6 -25.60 6.47 12.48
N TYR A 7 -25.34 6.42 13.79
CA TYR A 7 -25.23 7.63 14.63
C TYR A 7 -23.93 8.41 14.41
N LEU A 8 -22.83 7.72 14.07
CA LEU A 8 -21.56 8.39 13.72
C LEU A 8 -21.58 9.02 12.32
N MET A 9 -22.29 8.43 11.36
CA MET A 9 -22.46 9.01 10.03
C MET A 9 -23.53 10.11 9.96
N GLY A 10 -24.61 9.98 10.72
CA GLY A 10 -25.70 10.96 10.72
C GLY A 10 -25.31 12.33 11.30
N GLY A 11 -24.37 12.37 12.25
CA GLY A 11 -23.90 13.61 12.86
C GLY A 11 -22.96 14.43 11.96
N VAL A 12 -22.28 13.80 11.02
CA VAL A 12 -21.35 14.47 10.09
C VAL A 12 -22.07 14.98 8.84
N LEU A 13 -23.12 14.30 8.38
CA LEU A 13 -23.85 14.65 7.16
C LEU A 13 -24.88 15.78 7.33
N ALA A 14 -25.32 16.07 8.54
CA ALA A 14 -26.32 17.13 8.79
C ALA A 14 -25.73 18.55 8.80
N GLN A 15 -24.42 18.74 8.76
CA GLN A 15 -23.76 20.06 8.72
C GLN A 15 -23.05 20.40 7.40
N THR A 16 -23.10 19.54 6.38
CA THR A 16 -22.36 19.76 5.13
C THR A 16 -23.15 20.45 4.01
N GLN A 17 -24.36 20.92 4.25
CA GLN A 17 -25.16 21.59 3.20
C GLN A 17 -24.93 23.09 3.05
N THR A 18 -23.95 23.72 3.72
CA THR A 18 -23.79 25.19 3.65
C THR A 18 -22.42 25.66 3.16
N PHE A 19 -21.55 24.82 2.63
CA PHE A 19 -20.22 25.23 2.15
C PHE A 19 -19.93 24.94 0.67
N ALA A 20 -20.94 25.08 -0.19
CA ALA A 20 -20.72 25.17 -1.63
C ALA A 20 -21.10 26.58 -2.12
N GLN A 21 -20.31 27.60 -1.78
CA GLN A 21 -20.37 28.90 -2.44
C GLN A 21 -18.97 29.43 -2.70
N GLN A 22 -18.57 29.28 -3.96
CA GLN A 22 -17.78 30.16 -4.82
C GLN A 22 -16.83 31.16 -4.15
N VAL A 23 -15.54 30.97 -4.44
CA VAL A 23 -14.54 32.02 -4.42
C VAL A 23 -14.79 32.89 -5.67
N PRO A 24 -15.11 34.19 -5.57
CA PRO A 24 -15.21 35.06 -6.75
C PRO A 24 -13.80 35.46 -7.22
N LEU A 25 -13.48 35.16 -8.45
CA LEU A 25 -12.44 35.85 -9.19
C LEU A 25 -12.83 37.32 -9.32
N ALA A 26 -11.99 38.22 -8.81
CA ALA A 26 -12.17 39.65 -8.97
C ALA A 26 -12.02 40.03 -10.44
N THR A 27 -13.12 40.37 -11.09
CA THR A 27 -13.14 41.20 -12.31
C THR A 27 -13.71 42.56 -11.96
N ASN A 28 -12.87 43.58 -12.08
CA ASN A 28 -13.29 44.98 -12.12
C ASN A 28 -14.30 45.19 -13.24
N ASN A 29 -15.50 45.62 -12.90
CA ASN A 29 -16.23 46.55 -13.76
C ASN A 29 -17.27 47.31 -12.92
N THR A 30 -17.16 48.63 -13.03
CA THR A 30 -18.02 49.68 -12.52
C THR A 30 -19.39 49.69 -13.22
N ALA A 31 -20.47 49.65 -12.46
CA ALA A 31 -21.68 50.46 -12.76
C ALA A 31 -22.63 50.47 -11.56
N ALA A 32 -23.10 51.66 -11.21
CA ALA A 32 -23.92 52.02 -10.08
C ALA A 32 -25.35 51.46 -10.14
N GLY A 33 -25.87 51.05 -9.00
CA GLY A 33 -27.28 50.79 -8.79
C GLY A 33 -27.58 50.78 -7.29
N THR A 34 -28.06 51.92 -6.79
CA THR A 34 -28.46 52.13 -5.39
C THR A 34 -29.77 51.41 -5.09
N ILE A 35 -29.76 50.48 -4.12
CA ILE A 35 -30.97 50.03 -3.42
C ILE A 35 -30.81 50.32 -1.93
N ALA A 36 -31.66 51.16 -1.41
CA ALA A 36 -31.68 51.62 -0.02
C ALA A 36 -32.24 50.55 0.93
N GLY A 37 -31.61 50.42 2.08
CA GLY A 37 -32.25 50.14 3.34
C GLY A 37 -32.52 48.71 3.74
N VAL A 38 -31.50 47.97 4.17
CA VAL A 38 -31.58 47.05 5.32
C VAL A 38 -30.22 47.10 6.04
N THR A 39 -30.13 47.80 7.15
CA THR A 39 -28.97 47.71 8.05
C THR A 39 -29.07 46.41 8.85
N ALA A 40 -28.31 45.39 8.43
CA ALA A 40 -28.07 44.25 9.30
C ALA A 40 -27.30 44.71 10.55
N PRO A 41 -27.58 44.18 11.75
CA PRO A 41 -26.84 44.53 12.94
C PRO A 41 -25.38 44.17 12.76
N VAL A 42 -24.47 45.14 12.86
CA VAL A 42 -23.03 44.93 12.90
C VAL A 42 -22.73 44.21 14.22
N VAL A 43 -22.56 42.90 14.15
CA VAL A 43 -21.91 42.14 15.24
C VAL A 43 -20.50 42.70 15.33
N PRO A 44 -20.04 43.23 16.49
CA PRO A 44 -18.67 43.68 16.63
C PRO A 44 -17.76 42.47 16.43
N THR A 45 -17.12 42.41 15.28
CA THR A 45 -16.03 41.45 15.03
C THR A 45 -14.92 41.85 15.97
N ALA A 46 -14.73 41.12 17.06
CA ALA A 46 -13.56 41.24 17.88
C ALA A 46 -12.36 41.01 16.92
N THR A 47 -11.62 42.07 16.63
CA THR A 47 -10.40 42.05 15.87
C THR A 47 -9.34 41.32 16.73
N VAL A 48 -9.40 40.00 16.73
CA VAL A 48 -8.26 39.17 17.14
C VAL A 48 -7.18 39.51 16.12
N PRO A 49 -6.00 40.01 16.53
CA PRO A 49 -4.89 40.23 15.61
C PRO A 49 -4.71 38.95 14.78
N PRO A 50 -4.56 39.01 13.46
CA PRO A 50 -4.39 37.79 12.66
C PRO A 50 -3.20 37.05 13.24
N ALA A 51 -3.43 35.83 13.73
CA ALA A 51 -2.37 34.97 14.23
C ALA A 51 -1.36 34.84 13.09
N GLU A 52 -0.10 35.15 13.36
CA GLU A 52 0.95 35.18 12.34
C GLU A 52 1.09 33.78 11.74
N GLN A 53 0.66 33.64 10.50
CA GLN A 53 0.70 32.35 9.80
C GLN A 53 2.15 31.97 9.54
N LYS A 54 2.60 30.89 10.16
CA LYS A 54 3.97 30.38 9.99
C LYS A 54 4.01 29.39 8.81
N ILE A 55 4.79 29.72 7.78
CA ILE A 55 5.09 28.85 6.63
C ILE A 55 6.53 28.38 6.75
N THR A 56 6.76 27.06 6.61
CA THR A 56 8.10 26.46 6.64
C THR A 56 8.26 25.55 5.43
N VAL A 57 9.25 25.85 4.60
CA VAL A 57 9.68 24.98 3.49
C VAL A 57 10.69 23.98 4.05
N TYR A 58 10.59 22.72 3.65
CA TYR A 58 11.50 21.65 4.04
C TYR A 58 11.64 20.63 2.92
N GLY A 59 12.67 19.84 2.99
CA GLY A 59 12.87 18.79 2.01
C GLY A 59 14.26 18.20 2.05
N PHE A 60 14.59 17.46 1.02
CA PHE A 60 15.92 16.95 0.80
C PHE A 60 16.20 16.69 -0.69
N LEU A 61 17.45 16.82 -1.07
CA LEU A 61 17.99 16.29 -2.32
C LEU A 61 18.56 14.92 -2.01
N ARG A 62 18.17 13.91 -2.81
CA ARG A 62 18.64 12.54 -2.62
C ARG A 62 19.15 11.95 -3.93
N ASN A 63 20.27 11.25 -3.84
CA ASN A 63 20.85 10.50 -4.93
C ASN A 63 21.14 9.08 -4.45
N ASP A 64 20.73 8.10 -5.24
CA ASP A 64 20.89 6.67 -5.00
C ASP A 64 21.72 6.06 -6.13
N ILE A 65 22.71 5.25 -5.77
CA ILE A 65 23.46 4.39 -6.66
C ILE A 65 23.30 2.98 -6.12
N TYR A 66 22.94 2.02 -6.97
CA TYR A 66 22.79 0.64 -6.52
C TYR A 66 23.19 -0.37 -7.59
N TYR A 67 23.67 -1.52 -7.12
CA TYR A 67 23.96 -2.70 -7.92
C TYR A 67 23.13 -3.87 -7.40
N ASN A 68 22.50 -4.63 -8.29
CA ASN A 68 21.81 -5.89 -8.01
C ASN A 68 22.57 -7.04 -8.74
N SER A 69 22.74 -8.17 -8.08
CA SER A 69 23.30 -9.37 -8.69
C SER A 69 22.32 -10.16 -9.54
N ARG A 70 21.01 -9.89 -9.41
CA ARG A 70 19.90 -10.55 -10.09
C ARG A 70 18.80 -9.54 -10.39
N ARG A 71 18.01 -9.77 -11.46
CA ARG A 71 16.79 -9.00 -11.71
C ARG A 71 15.79 -9.20 -10.58
N ASN A 72 15.22 -8.09 -10.15
CA ASN A 72 14.14 -8.03 -9.17
C ASN A 72 12.86 -7.55 -9.84
N LEU A 73 11.70 -7.88 -9.24
CA LEU A 73 10.54 -7.05 -9.44
C LEU A 73 10.82 -5.73 -8.74
N ASP A 74 10.96 -4.69 -9.51
CA ASP A 74 11.11 -3.35 -9.01
C ASP A 74 10.01 -2.43 -9.57
N LEU A 75 9.81 -1.33 -8.90
CA LEU A 75 8.89 -0.28 -9.33
C LEU A 75 9.66 1.03 -9.36
N ARG A 76 9.33 1.90 -10.35
CA ARG A 76 9.97 3.21 -10.50
C ARG A 76 11.50 3.14 -10.55
N ASP A 77 12.00 2.65 -11.68
CA ASP A 77 13.41 2.71 -12.05
C ASP A 77 14.33 2.05 -11.00
N GLY A 78 13.91 0.92 -10.42
CA GLY A 78 14.67 0.13 -9.45
C GLY A 78 14.77 0.74 -8.06
N VAL A 79 14.10 1.86 -7.78
CA VAL A 79 14.13 2.52 -6.47
C VAL A 79 13.25 1.81 -5.45
N LEU A 80 12.11 1.27 -5.89
CA LEU A 80 11.26 0.40 -5.07
C LEU A 80 11.55 -1.07 -5.42
N ASP A 81 12.58 -1.62 -4.82
CA ASP A 81 12.98 -3.01 -4.95
C ASP A 81 12.09 -3.90 -4.09
N VAL A 82 11.33 -4.80 -4.72
CA VAL A 82 10.31 -5.61 -4.03
C VAL A 82 10.82 -7.00 -3.71
N TYR A 83 11.14 -7.81 -4.72
CA TYR A 83 11.64 -9.18 -4.54
C TYR A 83 12.45 -9.70 -5.73
N PRO A 84 13.36 -10.69 -5.50
CA PRO A 84 14.09 -11.36 -6.57
C PRO A 84 13.16 -12.16 -7.49
N SER A 85 13.27 -11.93 -8.79
CA SER A 85 12.47 -12.63 -9.80
C SER A 85 12.78 -14.13 -9.82
N ASP A 86 11.75 -14.96 -10.06
CA ASP A 86 11.87 -16.41 -10.19
C ASP A 86 12.82 -16.81 -11.33
N ALA A 87 13.26 -18.06 -11.37
CA ALA A 87 14.09 -18.57 -12.46
C ALA A 87 13.29 -18.74 -13.74
N THR A 88 13.92 -18.44 -14.88
CA THR A 88 13.33 -18.63 -16.22
C THR A 88 13.71 -19.97 -16.86
N ASN A 89 14.72 -20.64 -16.35
CA ASN A 89 15.25 -21.92 -16.87
C ASN A 89 14.78 -23.15 -16.08
N LEU A 90 13.69 -23.05 -15.35
CA LEU A 90 13.14 -24.18 -14.61
C LEU A 90 12.70 -25.30 -15.56
N PRO A 91 12.74 -26.58 -15.14
CA PRO A 91 12.25 -27.69 -15.95
C PRO A 91 10.84 -27.43 -16.47
N ILE A 92 10.62 -27.73 -17.75
CA ILE A 92 9.33 -27.58 -18.41
C ILE A 92 8.41 -28.70 -17.93
N ARG A 93 7.21 -28.35 -17.50
CA ARG A 93 6.19 -29.29 -17.05
C ARG A 93 5.23 -29.65 -18.17
N THR A 94 5.02 -30.95 -18.41
CA THR A 94 3.93 -31.48 -19.23
C THR A 94 3.25 -32.60 -18.45
N GLY A 95 2.07 -32.31 -17.90
CA GLY A 95 1.41 -33.19 -16.93
C GLY A 95 2.28 -33.43 -15.68
N THR A 96 2.63 -34.69 -15.41
CA THR A 96 3.54 -35.07 -14.31
C THR A 96 5.02 -35.07 -14.71
N VAL A 97 5.32 -35.01 -16.02
CA VAL A 97 6.69 -35.09 -16.53
C VAL A 97 7.40 -33.74 -16.46
N LEU A 98 8.63 -33.75 -15.97
CA LEU A 98 9.54 -32.61 -15.99
C LEU A 98 10.65 -32.87 -16.98
N THR A 99 10.82 -31.98 -17.96
CA THR A 99 11.91 -32.02 -18.95
C THR A 99 12.83 -30.85 -18.71
N ALA A 100 14.14 -31.06 -18.72
CA ALA A 100 15.13 -30.01 -18.56
C ALA A 100 14.86 -28.86 -19.56
N ASN A 101 14.86 -27.62 -19.07
CA ASN A 101 14.82 -26.44 -19.92
C ASN A 101 16.24 -26.15 -20.41
N PRO A 102 16.52 -26.14 -21.73
CA PRO A 102 17.85 -25.87 -22.25
C PRO A 102 18.27 -24.38 -22.18
N ASN A 103 17.33 -23.48 -21.80
CA ASN A 103 17.60 -22.07 -21.76
C ASN A 103 18.29 -21.66 -20.46
N ASP A 104 19.07 -20.59 -20.51
CA ASP A 104 19.69 -19.97 -19.34
C ASP A 104 18.65 -19.22 -18.50
N ASP A 105 18.99 -18.97 -17.23
CA ASP A 105 18.17 -18.12 -16.36
C ASP A 105 18.35 -16.64 -16.71
N ALA A 106 17.48 -16.11 -17.55
CA ALA A 106 17.50 -14.69 -17.97
C ALA A 106 17.35 -13.71 -16.78
N ASN A 107 16.85 -14.16 -15.63
CA ASN A 107 16.74 -13.32 -14.44
C ASN A 107 18.05 -13.32 -13.61
N ALA A 108 19.01 -14.18 -13.88
CA ALA A 108 20.34 -14.17 -13.27
C ALA A 108 21.28 -13.08 -13.86
N THR A 109 20.72 -11.96 -14.30
CA THR A 109 21.45 -10.86 -14.94
C THR A 109 21.63 -9.71 -13.94
N PRO A 110 22.89 -9.22 -13.75
CA PRO A 110 23.16 -8.10 -12.86
C PRO A 110 22.63 -6.76 -13.43
N GLN A 111 22.37 -5.81 -12.53
CA GLN A 111 21.86 -4.50 -12.87
C GLN A 111 22.58 -3.40 -12.07
N LEU A 112 22.91 -2.29 -12.72
CA LEU A 112 23.41 -1.07 -12.07
C LEU A 112 22.41 0.07 -12.33
N GLY A 113 22.01 0.77 -11.26
CA GLY A 113 21.06 1.85 -11.36
C GLY A 113 21.49 3.12 -10.63
N TYR A 114 20.99 4.24 -11.12
CA TYR A 114 21.16 5.58 -10.56
C TYR A 114 19.81 6.26 -10.47
N SER A 115 19.54 6.97 -9.39
CA SER A 115 18.27 7.68 -9.24
C SER A 115 18.39 8.92 -8.36
N ALA A 116 17.64 9.98 -8.72
CA ALA A 116 17.45 11.19 -7.93
C ALA A 116 15.96 11.49 -7.67
N ILE A 117 15.05 10.64 -8.17
CA ILE A 117 13.60 10.88 -8.17
C ILE A 117 12.96 10.92 -6.79
N VAL A 118 13.66 10.44 -5.77
CA VAL A 118 13.20 10.46 -4.37
C VAL A 118 13.38 11.83 -3.71
N THR A 119 14.07 12.76 -4.38
CA THR A 119 14.17 14.16 -3.95
C THR A 119 12.80 14.72 -3.58
N ARG A 120 12.72 15.41 -2.44
CA ARG A 120 11.45 15.79 -1.81
C ARG A 120 11.38 17.27 -1.53
N LEU A 121 10.19 17.84 -1.74
CA LEU A 121 9.85 19.21 -1.39
C LEU A 121 8.55 19.21 -0.57
N GLY A 122 8.52 19.94 0.52
CA GLY A 122 7.35 20.08 1.37
C GLY A 122 7.19 21.47 1.95
N VAL A 123 5.93 21.80 2.24
CA VAL A 123 5.54 23.04 2.93
C VAL A 123 4.67 22.68 4.12
N ARG A 124 5.03 23.20 5.29
CA ARG A 124 4.23 23.16 6.51
C ARG A 124 3.66 24.53 6.80
N MET A 125 2.38 24.56 7.13
CA MET A 125 1.63 25.76 7.48
C MET A 125 1.07 25.59 8.89
N GLY A 126 1.13 26.65 9.72
CA GLY A 126 0.62 26.62 11.08
C GLY A 126 0.46 28.02 11.66
N GLY A 127 0.24 28.12 12.95
CA GLY A 127 0.04 29.41 13.64
C GLY A 127 -1.40 29.88 13.74
N ILE A 128 -2.37 29.13 13.16
CA ILE A 128 -3.80 29.46 13.19
C ILE A 128 -4.48 28.63 14.27
N THR A 129 -5.45 29.25 14.96
CA THR A 129 -6.36 28.58 15.88
C THR A 129 -7.78 28.72 15.36
N ALA A 130 -8.49 27.60 15.21
CA ALA A 130 -9.91 27.58 14.83
C ALA A 130 -10.61 26.40 15.52
N PHE A 131 -11.90 26.53 15.82
CA PHE A 131 -12.70 25.51 16.49
C PHE A 131 -12.10 25.00 17.81
N GLY A 132 -11.38 25.88 18.54
CA GLY A 132 -10.66 25.51 19.76
C GLY A 132 -9.43 24.63 19.58
N ALA A 133 -9.00 24.39 18.34
CA ALA A 133 -7.84 23.59 17.98
C ALA A 133 -6.72 24.45 17.38
N LYS A 134 -5.48 23.99 17.51
CA LYS A 134 -4.35 24.48 16.71
C LYS A 134 -4.44 23.83 15.33
N ILE A 135 -4.49 24.65 14.28
CA ILE A 135 -4.58 24.18 12.90
C ILE A 135 -3.18 24.12 12.28
N SER A 136 -2.90 23.02 11.62
CA SER A 136 -1.71 22.86 10.78
C SER A 136 -2.06 22.22 9.45
N GLY A 137 -1.29 22.55 8.42
CA GLY A 137 -1.40 21.95 7.08
C GLY A 137 -0.04 21.45 6.61
N THR A 138 -0.03 20.43 5.79
CA THR A 138 1.17 19.91 5.14
C THR A 138 0.88 19.60 3.69
N LEU A 139 1.75 20.11 2.80
CA LEU A 139 1.83 19.71 1.40
C LEU A 139 3.22 19.13 1.16
N GLU A 140 3.32 17.91 0.63
CA GLU A 140 4.60 17.26 0.34
C GLU A 140 4.56 16.55 -1.01
N THR A 141 5.62 16.72 -1.81
CA THR A 141 5.76 16.15 -3.14
C THR A 141 7.11 15.48 -3.31
N ASP A 142 7.22 14.54 -4.26
CA ASP A 142 8.46 13.99 -4.79
C ASP A 142 8.37 13.89 -6.34
N PHE A 143 9.46 13.48 -6.99
CA PHE A 143 9.52 13.31 -8.46
C PHE A 143 9.21 11.87 -8.90
N PHE A 144 8.43 11.16 -8.13
CA PHE A 144 8.08 9.76 -8.36
C PHE A 144 6.90 9.56 -9.32
N GLY A 145 6.28 10.66 -9.78
CA GLY A 145 5.20 10.63 -10.78
C GLY A 145 5.72 10.14 -12.14
N ILE A 146 4.83 9.47 -12.89
CA ILE A 146 5.04 9.07 -14.28
C ILE A 146 3.96 9.69 -15.14
N SER A 147 4.31 10.09 -16.36
CA SER A 147 3.29 10.38 -17.36
C SER A 147 2.68 9.07 -17.85
N ASN A 148 1.36 8.96 -17.82
CA ASN A 148 0.66 7.87 -18.50
C ASN A 148 0.70 8.14 -20.02
N GLY A 149 1.86 7.91 -20.64
CA GLY A 149 1.95 7.85 -22.09
C GLY A 149 1.00 6.78 -22.62
N THR A 150 0.29 7.05 -23.69
CA THR A 150 -0.51 6.05 -24.41
C THR A 150 0.39 4.85 -24.72
N ALA A 151 -0.08 3.64 -24.44
CA ALA A 151 0.67 2.43 -24.76
C ALA A 151 1.12 2.46 -26.23
N GLY A 152 2.44 2.53 -26.47
CA GLY A 152 3.03 2.62 -27.81
C GLY A 152 3.86 3.88 -28.10
N SER A 153 3.69 4.98 -27.36
CA SER A 153 4.67 6.06 -27.34
C SER A 153 5.65 5.77 -26.21
N GLY A 154 6.93 5.70 -26.52
CA GLY A 154 8.00 5.31 -25.61
C GLY A 154 7.77 5.87 -24.21
N SER A 155 8.00 5.03 -23.21
CA SER A 155 7.82 5.33 -21.80
C SER A 155 8.33 6.74 -21.51
N GLY A 156 7.41 7.62 -21.08
CA GLY A 156 7.77 8.98 -20.73
C GLY A 156 8.85 8.92 -19.65
N THR A 157 10.03 9.38 -19.97
CA THR A 157 11.18 9.51 -19.09
C THR A 157 11.03 10.69 -18.14
N GLU A 158 9.87 11.34 -18.15
CA GLU A 158 9.61 12.52 -17.34
C GLU A 158 9.32 12.14 -15.90
N ASN A 159 10.15 12.65 -14.99
CA ASN A 159 9.94 12.54 -13.56
C ASN A 159 8.95 13.62 -13.10
N LEU A 160 7.67 13.32 -13.12
CA LEU A 160 6.63 14.25 -12.72
C LEU A 160 6.54 14.38 -11.20
N LEU A 161 6.12 15.54 -10.73
CA LEU A 161 5.76 15.75 -9.34
C LEU A 161 4.58 14.83 -8.95
N ARG A 162 4.76 14.09 -7.87
CA ARG A 162 3.72 13.28 -7.26
C ARG A 162 3.31 13.87 -5.91
N LEU A 163 2.01 13.96 -5.67
CA LEU A 163 1.49 14.31 -4.35
C LEU A 163 1.72 13.15 -3.38
N ARG A 164 2.46 13.41 -2.29
CA ARG A 164 2.67 12.46 -1.19
C ARG A 164 1.69 12.71 -0.06
N HIS A 165 1.74 13.92 0.48
CA HIS A 165 0.89 14.36 1.58
C HIS A 165 0.22 15.68 1.23
N ALA A 166 -1.07 15.76 1.51
CA ALA A 166 -1.86 16.98 1.47
C ALA A 166 -2.96 16.84 2.52
N PHE A 167 -2.74 17.38 3.70
CA PHE A 167 -3.68 17.25 4.80
C PHE A 167 -3.74 18.49 5.69
N VAL A 168 -4.87 18.62 6.37
CA VAL A 168 -5.07 19.57 7.47
C VAL A 168 -5.23 18.76 8.76
N ALA A 169 -4.56 19.18 9.83
CA ALA A 169 -4.71 18.63 11.16
C ALA A 169 -5.25 19.70 12.12
N MET A 170 -6.17 19.28 12.97
CA MET A 170 -6.75 20.04 14.07
C MET A 170 -6.34 19.40 15.37
N ASP A 171 -5.50 20.08 16.15
CA ASP A 171 -4.92 19.58 17.38
C ASP A 171 -5.59 20.23 18.60
N TRP A 172 -6.37 19.46 19.34
CA TRP A 172 -6.85 19.80 20.67
C TRP A 172 -5.93 19.24 21.75
N THR A 173 -6.15 19.57 23.00
CA THR A 173 -5.30 19.13 24.12
C THR A 173 -5.17 17.60 24.25
N LYS A 174 -6.25 16.87 23.97
CA LYS A 174 -6.30 15.40 24.13
C LYS A 174 -6.59 14.64 22.85
N SER A 175 -6.90 15.33 21.74
CA SER A 175 -7.30 14.67 20.51
C SER A 175 -6.81 15.43 19.29
N GLN A 176 -6.79 14.75 18.14
CA GLN A 176 -6.46 15.29 16.84
C GLN A 176 -7.44 14.75 15.81
N LEU A 177 -7.90 15.62 14.93
CA LEU A 177 -8.56 15.25 13.69
C LEU A 177 -7.64 15.61 12.52
N MET A 178 -7.40 14.65 11.63
CA MET A 178 -6.64 14.84 10.39
C MET A 178 -7.51 14.49 9.21
N ILE A 179 -7.55 15.36 8.19
CA ILE A 179 -8.30 15.14 6.94
C ILE A 179 -7.38 15.43 5.76
N GLY A 180 -7.28 14.48 4.83
CA GLY A 180 -6.48 14.60 3.61
C GLY A 180 -5.65 13.37 3.32
N GLN A 181 -4.70 13.50 2.40
CA GLN A 181 -3.82 12.40 1.99
C GLN A 181 -2.61 12.29 2.90
N TYR A 182 -2.40 11.10 3.45
CA TYR A 182 -1.28 10.77 4.33
C TYR A 182 -0.92 9.28 4.24
N TRP A 183 0.03 8.83 5.03
CA TRP A 183 0.40 7.43 5.12
C TRP A 183 -0.79 6.52 5.47
N ASN A 184 -0.84 5.35 4.83
CA ASN A 184 -1.79 4.28 5.17
C ASN A 184 -1.69 3.87 6.65
N PRO A 185 -2.72 3.21 7.23
CA PRO A 185 -2.72 2.90 8.66
C PRO A 185 -1.61 1.94 9.11
N ASN A 186 -1.07 1.13 8.20
CA ASN A 186 -0.06 0.13 8.52
C ASN A 186 1.38 0.65 8.33
N PHE A 187 1.58 1.85 7.74
CA PHE A 187 2.87 2.53 7.70
C PHE A 187 3.05 3.44 8.91
N ILE A 188 3.84 3.01 9.87
CA ILE A 188 3.99 3.70 11.15
C ILE A 188 5.18 4.64 11.12
N VAL A 189 4.93 5.95 10.94
CA VAL A 189 5.97 6.99 10.83
C VAL A 189 6.92 7.01 12.05
N LYS A 190 6.42 6.71 13.25
CA LYS A 190 7.25 6.64 14.46
C LYS A 190 8.07 5.35 14.57
N CYS A 191 7.75 4.34 13.76
CA CYS A 191 8.35 3.00 13.80
C CYS A 191 8.50 2.42 12.39
N PHE A 192 9.12 3.15 11.43
CA PHE A 192 9.41 2.62 10.11
C PHE A 192 10.90 2.24 9.97
N PRO A 193 11.26 1.36 9.05
CA PRO A 193 12.65 0.97 8.81
C PRO A 193 13.49 2.15 8.32
N GLY A 194 14.72 2.23 8.81
CA GLY A 194 15.67 3.28 8.39
C GLY A 194 16.58 2.84 7.26
N THR A 195 16.23 1.82 6.46
CA THR A 195 17.04 1.30 5.34
C THR A 195 17.59 2.42 4.46
N ALA A 196 18.80 2.27 3.93
CA ALA A 196 19.35 3.20 2.96
C ALA A 196 18.57 3.10 1.65
N ASN A 197 18.20 1.90 1.23
CA ASN A 197 17.25 1.70 0.13
C ASN A 197 15.93 2.45 0.41
N PHE A 198 15.46 3.25 -0.57
CA PHE A 198 14.23 4.04 -0.43
C PHE A 198 12.98 3.18 -0.19
N ASN A 199 13.04 1.91 -0.52
CA ASN A 199 11.92 1.00 -0.35
C ASN A 199 11.36 0.92 1.08
N THR A 200 12.06 1.48 2.09
CA THR A 200 11.63 1.53 3.50
C THR A 200 11.11 0.19 4.02
N GLY A 201 11.78 -0.91 3.61
CA GLY A 201 11.47 -2.26 4.06
C GLY A 201 10.34 -2.97 3.32
N ILE A 202 9.87 -2.50 2.13
CA ILE A 202 8.95 -3.29 1.32
C ILE A 202 9.65 -4.59 0.85
N PRO A 203 8.91 -5.70 0.68
CA PRO A 203 7.47 -5.87 0.84
C PRO A 203 7.02 -6.19 2.28
N PHE A 204 7.92 -6.19 3.26
CA PHE A 204 7.62 -6.54 4.67
C PHE A 204 6.92 -5.41 5.41
N ASN A 205 7.11 -4.16 4.96
CA ASN A 205 6.54 -2.96 5.53
C ASN A 205 5.55 -2.33 4.54
N PRO A 206 4.24 -2.24 4.87
CA PRO A 206 3.23 -1.67 3.97
C PRO A 206 3.55 -0.23 3.59
N PHE A 207 3.53 0.09 2.29
CA PHE A 207 3.93 1.39 1.76
C PHE A 207 2.88 1.94 0.79
N SER A 208 2.12 2.95 1.20
CA SER A 208 1.24 3.73 0.31
C SER A 208 0.77 5.01 1.00
N PHE A 209 0.23 5.94 0.19
CA PHE A 209 -0.48 7.13 0.68
C PHE A 209 -1.96 6.97 0.38
N VAL A 210 -2.82 7.40 1.31
CA VAL A 210 -4.26 7.25 1.17
C VAL A 210 -5.00 8.51 1.59
N PRO A 211 -6.05 8.93 0.86
CA PRO A 211 -6.99 9.93 1.34
C PRO A 211 -7.76 9.38 2.55
N GLN A 212 -7.84 10.15 3.63
CA GLN A 212 -8.34 9.66 4.92
C GLN A 212 -8.97 10.74 5.78
N VAL A 213 -9.85 10.31 6.67
CA VAL A 213 -10.27 11.04 7.86
C VAL A 213 -9.82 10.21 9.06
N ARG A 214 -8.93 10.77 9.88
CA ARG A 214 -8.31 10.11 11.02
C ARG A 214 -8.58 10.90 12.29
N TYR A 215 -9.14 10.24 13.31
CA TYR A 215 -9.32 10.80 14.64
C TYR A 215 -8.48 10.02 15.64
N SER A 216 -7.72 10.73 16.47
CA SER A 216 -6.90 10.13 17.52
C SER A 216 -7.21 10.81 18.85
N SER A 217 -7.35 10.05 19.92
CA SER A 217 -7.62 10.57 21.27
C SER A 217 -6.77 9.88 22.32
N LYS A 218 -6.29 10.66 23.28
CA LYS A 218 -5.65 10.13 24.50
C LYS A 218 -6.73 9.57 25.41
N VAL A 219 -6.68 8.28 25.66
CA VAL A 219 -7.61 7.55 26.56
C VAL A 219 -6.97 7.27 27.92
N GLY A 220 -5.66 7.53 28.07
CA GLY A 220 -4.90 7.44 29.30
C GLY A 220 -3.67 8.34 29.27
N LYS A 221 -2.82 8.28 30.30
CA LYS A 221 -1.59 9.09 30.39
C LYS A 221 -0.67 8.84 29.19
N ASP A 222 -0.42 7.56 28.89
CA ASP A 222 0.50 7.11 27.84
C ASP A 222 -0.22 6.24 26.80
N VAL A 223 -1.56 6.25 26.78
CA VAL A 223 -2.39 5.43 25.90
C VAL A 223 -3.25 6.31 25.01
N SER A 224 -3.25 6.02 23.72
CA SER A 224 -4.10 6.68 22.73
C SER A 224 -4.85 5.66 21.87
N LEU A 225 -6.04 6.02 21.45
CA LEU A 225 -6.87 5.28 20.49
C LEU A 225 -6.98 6.10 19.22
N MET A 226 -6.75 5.47 18.08
CA MET A 226 -6.95 6.03 16.75
C MET A 226 -8.04 5.25 16.02
N GLY A 227 -8.93 5.97 15.35
CA GLY A 227 -9.86 5.44 14.37
C GLY A 227 -9.78 6.22 13.07
N MET A 228 -9.92 5.56 11.94
CA MET A 228 -9.91 6.21 10.64
C MET A 228 -10.78 5.48 9.62
N ILE A 229 -11.26 6.26 8.66
CA ILE A 229 -11.79 5.78 7.39
C ILE A 229 -10.91 6.31 6.26
N PHE A 230 -10.72 5.52 5.20
CA PHE A 230 -9.82 5.90 4.12
C PHE A 230 -10.21 5.25 2.79
N GLY A 231 -9.75 5.88 1.72
CA GLY A 231 -9.77 5.33 0.37
C GLY A 231 -8.38 4.85 -0.04
N TYR A 232 -8.27 4.22 -1.21
CA TYR A 232 -6.97 3.94 -1.80
C TYR A 232 -6.60 5.03 -2.82
N ASP A 233 -5.36 5.49 -2.76
CA ASP A 233 -4.74 6.20 -3.86
C ASP A 233 -3.92 5.20 -4.67
N LEU A 234 -4.50 4.73 -5.76
CA LEU A 234 -3.90 3.73 -6.63
C LEU A 234 -3.12 4.33 -7.80
N ALA A 235 -3.07 5.65 -7.91
CA ALA A 235 -2.28 6.31 -8.95
C ALA A 235 -0.78 5.94 -8.87
N ALA A 236 -0.29 5.61 -7.67
CA ALA A 236 1.11 5.23 -7.46
C ALA A 236 1.37 3.71 -7.51
N PHE A 237 0.37 2.87 -7.21
CA PHE A 237 0.59 1.43 -6.98
C PHE A 237 -0.64 0.61 -7.39
N SER A 238 -1.02 0.69 -8.66
CA SER A 238 -2.10 -0.17 -9.16
C SER A 238 -1.76 -1.63 -8.89
N PRO A 239 -2.67 -2.42 -8.28
CA PRO A 239 -2.48 -3.85 -8.20
C PRO A 239 -2.30 -4.40 -9.63
N ALA A 240 -1.34 -5.29 -9.81
CA ALA A 240 -1.21 -6.00 -11.06
C ALA A 240 -2.46 -6.87 -11.24
N GLY A 241 -3.29 -6.53 -12.22
CA GLY A 241 -4.52 -7.24 -12.51
C GLY A 241 -5.54 -6.33 -13.17
N THR A 242 -6.23 -6.83 -14.17
CA THR A 242 -7.33 -6.15 -14.83
C THR A 242 -8.61 -6.45 -14.08
N PHE A 243 -9.10 -5.50 -13.32
CA PHE A 243 -10.48 -5.52 -12.88
C PHE A 243 -11.39 -5.24 -14.08
N ALA A 244 -12.49 -5.95 -14.21
CA ALA A 244 -13.45 -5.72 -15.30
C ALA A 244 -14.08 -4.32 -15.30
N VAL A 245 -13.83 -3.53 -14.27
CA VAL A 245 -14.32 -2.16 -14.05
C VAL A 245 -13.19 -1.11 -14.10
N GLY A 246 -12.09 -1.39 -14.77
CA GLY A 246 -11.01 -0.41 -14.92
C GLY A 246 -9.90 -0.54 -13.88
N SER A 247 -9.64 0.49 -13.08
CA SER A 247 -8.55 0.47 -12.11
C SER A 247 -8.97 -0.13 -10.76
N GLY A 248 -7.99 -0.57 -9.96
CA GLY A 248 -8.26 -1.09 -8.63
C GLY A 248 -8.88 -0.07 -7.65
N VAL A 249 -8.79 1.25 -7.93
CA VAL A 249 -9.55 2.30 -7.22
C VAL A 249 -11.04 2.08 -7.36
N ASP A 250 -11.47 1.67 -8.55
CA ASP A 250 -12.89 1.48 -8.85
C ASP A 250 -13.46 0.32 -8.03
N ALA A 251 -12.69 -0.73 -7.79
CA ALA A 251 -13.13 -1.85 -6.96
C ALA A 251 -13.51 -1.40 -5.52
N GLN A 252 -12.83 -0.43 -4.94
CA GLN A 252 -13.21 0.13 -3.64
C GLN A 252 -14.40 1.09 -3.76
N LYS A 253 -14.41 1.97 -4.76
CA LYS A 253 -15.53 2.91 -4.98
C LYS A 253 -16.85 2.17 -5.15
N PHE A 254 -16.85 1.10 -5.95
CA PHE A 254 -18.06 0.31 -6.22
C PHE A 254 -18.49 -0.58 -5.05
N ALA A 255 -17.62 -0.84 -4.09
CA ALA A 255 -18.01 -1.47 -2.84
C ALA A 255 -18.87 -0.56 -1.94
N THR A 256 -18.91 0.77 -2.22
CA THR A 256 -19.66 1.79 -1.49
C THR A 256 -19.35 1.91 0.00
N LEU A 257 -18.34 1.21 0.47
CA LEU A 257 -17.84 1.25 1.84
C LEU A 257 -16.38 1.69 1.84
N PRO A 258 -16.01 2.71 2.64
CA PRO A 258 -14.61 3.06 2.81
C PRO A 258 -13.87 1.93 3.55
N ALA A 259 -12.58 1.83 3.35
CA ALA A 259 -11.74 1.07 4.26
C ALA A 259 -11.73 1.74 5.63
N PHE A 260 -11.51 0.98 6.68
CA PHE A 260 -11.45 1.48 8.04
C PHE A 260 -10.32 0.83 8.82
N ALA A 261 -9.76 1.56 9.78
CA ALA A 261 -8.74 1.03 10.67
C ALA A 261 -8.87 1.61 12.09
N SER A 262 -8.35 0.86 13.06
CA SER A 262 -8.23 1.32 14.43
C SER A 262 -6.92 0.82 15.04
N GLN A 263 -6.31 1.63 15.92
CA GLN A 263 -5.07 1.28 16.62
C GLN A 263 -5.13 1.77 18.06
N LEU A 264 -4.72 0.89 18.98
CA LEU A 264 -4.48 1.21 20.38
C LEU A 264 -2.97 1.30 20.60
N THR A 265 -2.48 2.48 20.98
CA THR A 265 -1.05 2.78 21.09
C THR A 265 -0.70 3.14 22.52
N PHE A 266 0.35 2.52 23.05
CA PHE A 266 1.06 2.92 24.25
C PHE A 266 2.34 3.63 23.85
N GLU A 267 2.59 4.82 24.39
CA GLU A 267 3.79 5.62 24.08
C GLU A 267 4.27 6.39 25.30
N ASN A 268 5.52 6.17 25.68
CA ASN A 268 6.24 6.99 26.65
C ASN A 268 7.60 7.45 26.08
N LYS A 269 8.51 7.97 26.91
CA LYS A 269 9.80 8.53 26.44
C LYS A 269 10.73 7.49 25.78
N THR A 270 10.67 6.23 26.19
CA THR A 270 11.61 5.18 25.77
C THR A 270 10.94 4.07 24.95
N PHE A 271 9.65 3.87 25.13
CA PHE A 271 8.93 2.74 24.55
C PHE A 271 7.66 3.19 23.85
N LEU A 272 7.44 2.65 22.66
CA LEU A 272 6.26 2.78 21.85
C LEU A 272 5.80 1.38 21.45
N ALA A 273 4.53 1.06 21.65
CA ALA A 273 3.93 -0.19 21.15
C ALA A 273 2.49 0.04 20.74
N SER A 274 2.02 -0.72 19.78
CA SER A 274 0.63 -0.64 19.34
C SER A 274 0.16 -1.96 18.79
N VAL A 275 -1.16 -2.15 18.86
CA VAL A 275 -1.91 -3.17 18.12
C VAL A 275 -3.04 -2.50 17.38
N GLY A 276 -3.40 -3.05 16.23
CA GLY A 276 -4.46 -2.47 15.41
C GLY A 276 -5.02 -3.46 14.40
N PHE A 277 -6.04 -3.02 13.72
CA PHE A 277 -6.66 -3.77 12.62
C PHE A 277 -7.14 -2.83 11.53
N GLU A 278 -7.32 -3.39 10.35
CA GLU A 278 -7.85 -2.74 9.15
C GLU A 278 -8.83 -3.67 8.46
N GLY A 279 -9.95 -3.13 8.03
CA GLY A 279 -10.93 -3.82 7.19
C GLY A 279 -11.16 -3.07 5.89
N ASN A 280 -11.30 -3.81 4.79
CA ASN A 280 -11.56 -3.25 3.48
C ASN A 280 -12.53 -4.14 2.70
N THR A 281 -13.40 -3.49 1.91
CA THR A 281 -14.33 -4.17 0.99
C THR A 281 -14.01 -3.74 -0.43
N LEU A 282 -13.89 -4.73 -1.32
CA LEU A 282 -13.68 -4.53 -2.76
C LEU A 282 -14.86 -5.12 -3.53
N SER A 283 -15.28 -4.45 -4.58
CA SER A 283 -16.21 -4.94 -5.60
C SER A 283 -15.47 -5.01 -6.94
N PRO A 284 -14.76 -6.12 -7.24
CA PRO A 284 -13.91 -6.21 -8.42
C PRO A 284 -14.68 -6.14 -9.75
N ARG A 285 -15.97 -6.45 -9.72
CA ARG A 285 -16.88 -6.41 -10.87
C ARG A 285 -18.23 -5.86 -10.46
N ILE A 286 -18.80 -4.98 -11.29
CA ILE A 286 -20.12 -4.37 -11.04
C ILE A 286 -21.22 -4.90 -11.98
N THR A 287 -20.83 -5.49 -13.12
CA THR A 287 -21.77 -6.06 -14.10
C THR A 287 -21.28 -7.41 -14.57
N ASP A 288 -22.23 -8.24 -14.99
CA ASP A 288 -21.97 -9.51 -15.66
C ASP A 288 -23.11 -9.85 -16.63
N THR A 289 -22.83 -10.74 -17.56
CA THR A 289 -23.84 -11.23 -18.51
C THR A 289 -24.58 -12.43 -17.92
N LYS A 290 -25.91 -12.35 -17.84
CA LYS A 290 -26.77 -13.44 -17.37
C LYS A 290 -27.65 -13.93 -18.48
N ASN A 291 -27.70 -15.24 -18.72
CA ASN A 291 -28.62 -15.86 -19.68
C ASN A 291 -30.03 -15.89 -19.06
N THR A 292 -31.02 -15.35 -19.77
CA THR A 292 -32.38 -15.22 -19.26
C THR A 292 -33.15 -16.57 -19.22
N SER A 293 -32.76 -17.52 -20.07
CA SER A 293 -33.43 -18.82 -20.15
C SER A 293 -32.91 -19.81 -19.09
N THR A 294 -31.58 -19.80 -18.85
CA THR A 294 -30.93 -20.71 -17.89
C THR A 294 -30.70 -20.10 -16.51
N GLY A 295 -30.76 -18.78 -16.41
CA GLY A 295 -30.41 -18.05 -15.17
C GLY A 295 -28.94 -18.03 -14.83
N VAL A 296 -28.05 -18.62 -15.65
CA VAL A 296 -26.62 -18.77 -15.41
C VAL A 296 -25.84 -17.51 -15.87
N PHE A 297 -24.85 -17.09 -15.08
CA PHE A 297 -23.97 -16.00 -15.42
C PHE A 297 -22.81 -16.44 -16.35
N GLY A 298 -22.25 -15.48 -17.11
CA GLY A 298 -21.11 -15.71 -18.00
C GLY A 298 -21.46 -16.56 -19.23
N GLY A 299 -22.72 -16.57 -19.64
CA GLY A 299 -23.15 -17.20 -20.89
C GLY A 299 -22.75 -16.38 -22.12
N THR A 300 -22.48 -17.06 -23.23
CA THR A 300 -22.34 -16.46 -24.58
C THR A 300 -23.51 -16.90 -25.43
N GLY A 301 -24.09 -16.02 -26.27
CA GLY A 301 -25.18 -16.34 -27.17
C GLY A 301 -26.43 -15.48 -27.04
N THR A 302 -27.49 -15.85 -27.75
CA THR A 302 -28.79 -15.15 -27.72
C THR A 302 -29.48 -15.29 -26.37
N GLY A 303 -30.21 -14.26 -25.95
CA GLY A 303 -30.91 -14.24 -24.66
C GLY A 303 -30.07 -13.82 -23.46
N ASN A 304 -28.83 -13.34 -23.67
CA ASN A 304 -27.99 -12.79 -22.62
C ASN A 304 -28.34 -11.33 -22.39
N ILE A 305 -28.47 -10.95 -21.11
CA ILE A 305 -28.67 -9.57 -20.67
C ILE A 305 -27.56 -9.18 -19.69
N GLN A 306 -27.15 -7.94 -19.73
CA GLN A 306 -26.24 -7.40 -18.72
C GLN A 306 -26.97 -7.18 -17.40
N LYS A 307 -26.41 -7.66 -16.31
CA LYS A 307 -26.94 -7.52 -14.96
C LYS A 307 -25.92 -6.88 -14.04
N ASN A 308 -26.38 -6.05 -13.13
CA ASN A 308 -25.56 -5.61 -11.99
C ASN A 308 -25.32 -6.80 -11.06
N ILE A 309 -24.10 -6.89 -10.55
CA ILE A 309 -23.70 -7.91 -9.58
C ILE A 309 -23.17 -7.23 -8.32
N SER A 310 -23.29 -7.91 -7.19
CA SER A 310 -22.87 -7.42 -5.88
C SER A 310 -21.89 -8.36 -5.17
N SER A 311 -21.12 -9.13 -5.95
CA SER A 311 -20.09 -10.00 -5.37
C SER A 311 -18.94 -9.15 -4.84
N ASN A 312 -18.77 -9.14 -3.53
CA ASN A 312 -17.76 -8.37 -2.83
C ASN A 312 -16.72 -9.27 -2.18
N LEU A 313 -15.50 -8.77 -2.07
CA LEU A 313 -14.42 -9.35 -1.30
C LEU A 313 -14.18 -8.47 -0.07
N PHE A 314 -14.34 -9.03 1.13
CA PHE A 314 -13.93 -8.37 2.37
C PHE A 314 -12.58 -8.92 2.81
N THR A 315 -11.65 -8.03 3.18
CA THR A 315 -10.32 -8.36 3.69
C THR A 315 -10.10 -7.77 5.06
N LEU A 316 -9.36 -8.48 5.91
CA LEU A 316 -9.03 -8.06 7.27
C LEU A 316 -7.54 -8.21 7.52
N ASN A 317 -6.92 -7.18 8.07
CA ASN A 317 -5.51 -7.12 8.42
C ASN A 317 -5.34 -6.75 9.89
N PHE A 318 -4.38 -7.39 10.55
CA PHE A 318 -3.96 -7.10 11.92
C PHE A 318 -2.55 -6.54 11.91
N LEU A 319 -2.28 -5.64 12.84
CA LEU A 319 -1.02 -4.93 12.98
C LEU A 319 -0.52 -5.02 14.43
N ALA A 320 0.77 -5.25 14.61
CA ALA A 320 1.46 -5.04 15.87
C ALA A 320 2.83 -4.43 15.61
N TYR A 321 3.23 -3.44 16.41
CA TYR A 321 4.58 -2.89 16.34
C TYR A 321 5.09 -2.45 17.71
N ALA A 322 6.42 -2.40 17.84
CA ALA A 322 7.10 -1.90 19.02
C ALA A 322 8.40 -1.18 18.66
N LYS A 323 8.75 -0.17 19.46
CA LYS A 323 10.02 0.56 19.36
C LYS A 323 10.55 0.86 20.75
N LEU A 324 11.80 0.47 20.99
CA LEU A 324 12.55 0.83 22.16
C LEU A 324 13.65 1.82 21.77
N THR A 325 13.74 2.94 22.46
CA THR A 325 14.80 3.94 22.25
C THR A 325 15.55 4.18 23.55
N THR A 326 16.83 3.89 23.55
CA THR A 326 17.74 4.17 24.66
C THR A 326 18.84 5.16 24.21
N SER A 327 19.74 5.51 25.09
CA SER A 327 20.90 6.37 24.74
C SER A 327 21.89 5.69 23.78
N LYS A 328 21.89 4.34 23.72
CA LYS A 328 22.89 3.56 22.95
C LYS A 328 22.31 2.84 21.74
N ILE A 329 21.04 2.48 21.80
CA ILE A 329 20.38 1.69 20.73
C ILE A 329 18.95 2.16 20.50
N THR A 330 18.49 1.99 19.27
CA THR A 330 17.07 1.97 18.91
C THR A 330 16.75 0.60 18.31
N ALA A 331 15.81 -0.11 18.91
CA ALA A 331 15.27 -1.37 18.39
C ALA A 331 13.83 -1.16 17.93
N LYS A 332 13.49 -1.70 16.77
CA LYS A 332 12.14 -1.61 16.19
C LYS A 332 11.68 -2.99 15.75
N PHE A 333 10.40 -3.22 15.88
CA PHE A 333 9.70 -4.41 15.40
C PHE A 333 8.34 -4.02 14.83
N HIS A 334 7.93 -4.71 13.77
CA HIS A 334 6.62 -4.53 13.16
C HIS A 334 6.18 -5.86 12.55
N SER A 335 4.89 -6.16 12.68
CA SER A 335 4.28 -7.34 12.06
C SER A 335 2.88 -7.00 11.59
N THR A 336 2.51 -7.55 10.44
CA THR A 336 1.14 -7.57 9.94
C THR A 336 0.76 -9.00 9.55
N TYR A 337 -0.47 -9.37 9.87
CA TYR A 337 -1.08 -10.61 9.42
C TYR A 337 -2.44 -10.31 8.81
N GLY A 338 -2.69 -10.80 7.62
CA GLY A 338 -3.98 -10.59 6.96
C GLY A 338 -3.93 -10.84 5.45
N GLN A 339 -4.74 -10.09 4.71
CA GLN A 339 -5.13 -10.41 3.35
C GLN A 339 -4.87 -9.25 2.38
N SER A 340 -4.49 -9.60 1.13
CA SER A 340 -4.45 -8.67 -0.01
C SER A 340 -3.59 -7.41 0.22
N TYR A 341 -2.26 -7.58 0.35
CA TYR A 341 -1.32 -6.47 0.58
C TYR A 341 -0.87 -5.74 -0.69
N THR A 342 -1.41 -6.06 -1.87
CA THR A 342 -0.99 -5.44 -3.14
C THR A 342 -1.14 -3.92 -3.17
N GLN A 343 -2.15 -3.37 -2.49
CA GLN A 343 -2.37 -1.93 -2.35
C GLN A 343 -1.26 -1.22 -1.55
N TYR A 344 -0.44 -1.97 -0.82
CA TYR A 344 0.66 -1.44 0.00
C TYR A 344 2.05 -1.74 -0.57
N VAL A 345 2.15 -1.99 -1.86
CA VAL A 345 3.40 -2.47 -2.50
C VAL A 345 3.88 -3.80 -1.89
N GLY A 346 2.96 -4.55 -1.31
CA GLY A 346 3.19 -5.89 -0.77
C GLY A 346 2.98 -6.99 -1.81
N LEU A 347 3.14 -8.23 -1.38
CA LEU A 347 2.81 -9.43 -2.15
C LEU A 347 1.39 -9.91 -1.83
N GLY A 348 0.99 -11.03 -2.44
CA GLY A 348 -0.34 -11.60 -2.28
C GLY A 348 -1.38 -10.92 -3.14
N GLY A 349 -2.62 -11.11 -2.81
CA GLY A 349 -3.78 -10.65 -3.57
C GLY A 349 -5.00 -11.51 -3.31
N PHE A 350 -5.75 -11.78 -4.36
CA PHE A 350 -6.91 -12.66 -4.27
C PHE A 350 -7.08 -13.49 -5.54
N ALA A 351 -7.64 -14.69 -5.36
CA ALA A 351 -8.12 -15.53 -6.46
C ALA A 351 -9.52 -15.08 -6.89
N GLU A 352 -9.80 -15.11 -8.18
CA GLU A 352 -11.13 -14.94 -8.73
C GLU A 352 -11.48 -16.13 -9.64
N TYR A 353 -12.71 -16.57 -9.60
CA TYR A 353 -13.21 -17.67 -10.44
C TYR A 353 -14.72 -17.57 -10.61
N ARG A 354 -15.25 -18.22 -11.64
CA ARG A 354 -16.70 -18.43 -11.78
C ARG A 354 -17.10 -19.73 -11.12
N ASP A 355 -18.15 -19.67 -10.33
CA ASP A 355 -18.82 -20.85 -9.79
C ASP A 355 -19.35 -21.73 -10.94
N ASN A 356 -19.04 -23.00 -10.89
CA ASN A 356 -19.39 -23.95 -11.97
C ASN A 356 -20.90 -24.15 -12.14
N THR A 357 -21.67 -23.97 -11.07
CA THR A 357 -23.13 -24.18 -11.07
C THR A 357 -23.90 -22.92 -11.48
N THR A 358 -23.57 -21.78 -10.80
CA THR A 358 -24.31 -20.53 -11.01
C THR A 358 -23.68 -19.62 -12.05
N GLY A 359 -22.40 -19.84 -12.38
CA GLY A 359 -21.59 -18.95 -13.23
C GLY A 359 -21.23 -17.64 -12.59
N GLU A 360 -21.62 -17.38 -11.33
CA GLU A 360 -21.31 -16.15 -10.62
C GLU A 360 -19.82 -16.04 -10.29
N TRP A 361 -19.30 -14.80 -10.26
CA TRP A 361 -17.95 -14.54 -9.81
C TRP A 361 -17.83 -14.71 -8.30
N LYS A 362 -16.78 -15.42 -7.89
CA LYS A 362 -16.36 -15.63 -6.50
C LYS A 362 -14.93 -15.16 -6.31
N TYR A 363 -14.61 -14.74 -5.09
CA TYR A 363 -13.31 -14.21 -4.73
C TYR A 363 -12.84 -14.80 -3.42
N GLU A 364 -11.55 -15.17 -3.36
CA GLU A 364 -10.90 -15.67 -2.14
C GLU A 364 -9.58 -14.95 -1.94
N ALA A 365 -9.42 -14.26 -0.82
CA ALA A 365 -8.20 -13.50 -0.52
C ALA A 365 -7.08 -14.42 -0.01
N GLN A 366 -5.85 -14.11 -0.42
CA GLN A 366 -4.65 -14.79 0.08
C GLN A 366 -4.19 -14.17 1.38
N ASN A 367 -3.96 -15.02 2.40
CA ASN A 367 -3.40 -14.65 3.70
C ASN A 367 -1.88 -14.56 3.62
N GLN A 368 -1.31 -13.63 4.35
CA GLN A 368 0.12 -13.40 4.42
C GLN A 368 0.51 -12.92 5.81
N LEU A 369 1.66 -13.41 6.28
CA LEU A 369 2.36 -12.88 7.45
C LEU A 369 3.55 -12.05 6.97
N ASN A 370 3.65 -10.81 7.42
CA ASN A 370 4.81 -9.95 7.20
C ASN A 370 5.37 -9.52 8.55
N MET A 371 6.68 -9.53 8.68
CA MET A 371 7.35 -9.01 9.86
C MET A 371 8.73 -8.45 9.52
N TRP A 372 9.16 -7.47 10.28
CA TRP A 372 10.52 -6.98 10.22
C TRP A 372 10.99 -6.49 11.58
N GLY A 373 12.31 -6.51 11.74
CA GLY A 373 13.01 -5.94 12.89
C GLY A 373 14.18 -5.08 12.43
N GLU A 374 14.52 -4.06 13.21
CA GLU A 374 15.66 -3.20 12.97
C GLU A 374 16.35 -2.85 14.27
N LEU A 375 17.68 -2.97 14.28
CA LEU A 375 18.53 -2.54 15.38
C LEU A 375 19.51 -1.47 14.88
N ILE A 376 19.52 -0.31 15.54
CA ILE A 376 20.36 0.85 15.19
C ILE A 376 21.22 1.19 16.40
N SER A 377 22.53 1.31 16.21
CA SER A 377 23.41 1.88 17.22
C SER A 377 23.30 3.40 17.21
N THR A 378 23.02 4.00 18.36
CA THR A 378 22.91 5.46 18.58
C THR A 378 24.03 6.02 19.44
N ASN A 379 25.08 5.22 19.72
CA ASN A 379 26.24 5.63 20.49
C ASN A 379 26.98 6.86 19.90
N SER A 380 27.00 6.95 18.58
CA SER A 380 27.59 8.08 17.86
C SER A 380 26.51 8.83 17.08
N LYS A 381 26.55 10.17 17.12
CA LYS A 381 25.73 11.03 16.27
C LYS A 381 26.26 11.13 14.83
N LYS A 382 27.53 10.74 14.60
CA LYS A 382 28.19 10.87 13.29
C LYS A 382 28.18 9.57 12.49
N ILE A 383 28.28 8.42 13.16
CA ILE A 383 28.36 7.10 12.52
C ILE A 383 27.39 6.18 13.23
N GLN A 384 26.41 5.65 12.51
CA GLN A 384 25.36 4.80 13.06
C GLN A 384 25.24 3.50 12.25
N PRO A 385 25.90 2.43 12.69
CA PRO A 385 25.66 1.11 12.14
C PRO A 385 24.26 0.61 12.52
N ALA A 386 23.64 -0.12 11.60
CA ALA A 386 22.33 -0.71 11.78
C ALA A 386 22.20 -2.01 11.00
N ILE A 387 21.23 -2.82 11.39
CA ILE A 387 20.81 -4.02 10.67
C ILE A 387 19.29 -4.09 10.61
N PHE A 388 18.77 -4.35 9.42
CA PHE A 388 17.36 -4.66 9.16
C PHE A 388 17.23 -6.14 8.80
N ILE A 389 16.16 -6.79 9.31
CA ILE A 389 15.78 -8.15 8.94
C ILE A 389 14.29 -8.15 8.66
N GLY A 390 13.88 -8.60 7.47
CA GLY A 390 12.50 -8.74 7.05
C GLY A 390 12.18 -10.20 6.70
N TYR A 391 10.99 -10.66 7.09
CA TYR A 391 10.45 -11.97 6.75
C TYR A 391 8.99 -11.86 6.35
N LEU A 392 8.60 -12.58 5.30
CA LEU A 392 7.21 -12.76 4.92
C LEU A 392 6.94 -14.22 4.54
N GLN A 393 5.69 -14.64 4.77
CA GLN A 393 5.22 -16.00 4.48
C GLN A 393 3.87 -15.96 3.78
N ASN A 394 3.75 -16.70 2.69
CA ASN A 394 2.48 -17.02 2.04
C ASN A 394 1.73 -18.06 2.87
N MET A 395 0.54 -17.72 3.35
CA MET A 395 -0.29 -18.58 4.19
C MET A 395 -1.42 -19.27 3.40
N GLY A 396 -1.46 -19.08 2.07
CA GLY A 396 -2.52 -19.60 1.20
C GLY A 396 -3.79 -18.77 1.22
N LEU A 397 -4.84 -19.26 0.58
CA LEU A 397 -6.17 -18.62 0.58
C LEU A 397 -6.83 -18.69 1.95
N GLY A 398 -7.77 -17.78 2.21
CA GLY A 398 -8.63 -17.84 3.38
C GLY A 398 -9.45 -19.13 3.42
N ASN A 399 -10.00 -19.52 2.27
CA ASN A 399 -10.59 -20.82 2.04
C ASN A 399 -10.00 -21.40 0.74
N SER A 400 -9.59 -22.66 0.78
CA SER A 400 -9.17 -23.36 -0.43
C SER A 400 -10.36 -23.56 -1.37
N ILE A 401 -10.11 -23.43 -2.68
CA ILE A 401 -11.16 -23.51 -3.70
C ILE A 401 -11.24 -24.95 -4.24
N ALA A 402 -12.39 -25.58 -4.09
CA ALA A 402 -12.62 -26.90 -4.68
C ALA A 402 -12.54 -26.81 -6.22
N THR A 403 -11.71 -27.65 -6.85
CA THR A 403 -11.54 -27.64 -8.32
C THR A 403 -12.84 -27.90 -9.06
N SER A 404 -13.73 -28.73 -8.49
CA SER A 404 -15.07 -29.02 -9.04
C SER A 404 -16.01 -27.80 -9.02
N SER A 405 -15.76 -26.81 -8.16
CA SER A 405 -16.57 -25.58 -8.07
C SER A 405 -16.15 -24.51 -9.09
N ILE A 406 -15.04 -24.71 -9.80
CA ILE A 406 -14.49 -23.72 -10.73
C ILE A 406 -14.99 -24.02 -12.15
N LYS A 407 -15.63 -23.04 -12.79
CA LYS A 407 -15.91 -23.11 -14.21
C LYS A 407 -14.61 -23.09 -15.01
N THR A 408 -14.41 -24.06 -15.88
CA THR A 408 -13.18 -24.25 -16.67
C THR A 408 -12.72 -22.93 -17.34
N GLY A 409 -11.43 -22.63 -17.22
CA GLY A 409 -10.80 -21.46 -17.85
C GLY A 409 -11.11 -20.11 -17.20
N THR A 410 -11.73 -20.09 -16.01
CA THR A 410 -12.11 -18.81 -15.36
C THR A 410 -11.27 -18.47 -14.13
N LEU A 411 -10.45 -19.40 -13.63
CA LEU A 411 -9.58 -19.14 -12.48
C LEU A 411 -8.46 -18.16 -12.86
N ALA A 412 -8.35 -17.11 -12.09
CA ALA A 412 -7.27 -16.12 -12.17
C ALA A 412 -6.81 -15.69 -10.78
N PHE A 413 -5.65 -15.05 -10.71
CA PHE A 413 -5.14 -14.44 -9.49
C PHE A 413 -4.83 -12.97 -9.75
N GLN A 414 -5.36 -12.10 -8.90
CA GLN A 414 -5.17 -10.66 -8.94
C GLN A 414 -4.21 -10.25 -7.82
N GLY A 415 -2.93 -10.00 -8.16
CA GLY A 415 -1.95 -9.68 -7.15
C GLY A 415 -0.49 -9.80 -7.62
N ARG A 416 0.42 -9.92 -6.64
CA ARG A 416 1.87 -10.04 -6.88
C ARG A 416 2.44 -11.30 -6.22
N GLY A 417 3.53 -11.83 -6.82
CA GLY A 417 4.18 -13.05 -6.33
C GLY A 417 3.49 -14.35 -6.74
N VAL A 418 2.48 -14.26 -7.61
CA VAL A 418 1.78 -15.41 -8.20
C VAL A 418 1.75 -15.24 -9.72
N SER A 419 2.10 -16.28 -10.45
CA SER A 419 2.04 -16.34 -11.91
C SER A 419 1.16 -17.48 -12.36
N MET A 420 -0.04 -17.17 -12.83
CA MET A 420 -0.94 -18.17 -13.42
C MET A 420 -0.37 -18.77 -14.71
N ALA A 421 0.39 -17.98 -15.48
CA ALA A 421 1.00 -18.43 -16.74
C ALA A 421 2.04 -19.54 -16.53
N THR A 422 2.78 -19.49 -15.43
CA THR A 422 3.79 -20.48 -15.08
C THR A 422 3.32 -21.48 -14.02
N GLY A 423 2.15 -21.25 -13.42
CA GLY A 423 1.62 -22.04 -12.32
C GLY A 423 2.42 -21.92 -11.03
N ARG A 424 3.09 -20.78 -10.78
CA ARG A 424 4.04 -20.62 -9.68
C ARG A 424 3.61 -19.52 -8.69
N THR A 425 4.00 -19.74 -7.43
CA THR A 425 3.76 -18.80 -6.33
C THR A 425 4.99 -18.70 -5.44
N PHE A 426 5.09 -17.61 -4.68
CA PHE A 426 6.07 -17.51 -3.60
C PHE A 426 5.66 -18.37 -2.40
N ASP A 427 6.66 -18.84 -1.66
CA ASP A 427 6.52 -19.47 -0.34
C ASP A 427 6.81 -18.44 0.76
N ASN A 428 8.06 -18.03 0.84
CA ASN A 428 8.51 -17.05 1.81
C ASN A 428 9.63 -16.19 1.23
N MET A 429 9.89 -15.06 1.88
CA MET A 429 11.02 -14.20 1.59
C MET A 429 11.73 -13.80 2.87
N LEU A 430 13.06 -13.85 2.85
CA LEU A 430 13.93 -13.32 3.90
C LEU A 430 14.82 -12.23 3.30
N ARG A 431 14.95 -11.10 4.03
CA ARG A 431 15.90 -10.03 3.69
C ARG A 431 16.73 -9.68 4.91
N ILE A 432 18.05 -9.51 4.71
CA ILE A 432 18.99 -9.07 5.73
C ILE A 432 19.77 -7.90 5.16
N SER A 433 19.74 -6.73 5.84
CA SER A 433 20.34 -5.49 5.33
C SER A 433 21.18 -4.80 6.41
N PRO A 434 22.47 -5.17 6.58
CA PRO A 434 23.38 -4.34 7.35
C PRO A 434 23.72 -3.06 6.61
N ARG A 435 23.76 -1.93 7.36
CA ARG A 435 24.12 -0.62 6.82
C ARG A 435 24.95 0.21 7.81
N VAL A 436 25.60 1.24 7.28
CA VAL A 436 26.22 2.30 8.08
C VAL A 436 25.78 3.64 7.53
N ASP A 437 25.25 4.46 8.42
CA ASP A 437 24.86 5.85 8.16
C ASP A 437 25.94 6.81 8.69
N PHE A 438 26.40 7.77 7.86
CA PHE A 438 27.35 8.82 8.20
C PHE A 438 26.62 10.17 8.16
N TYR A 439 26.72 10.94 9.22
CA TYR A 439 26.07 12.24 9.35
C TYR A 439 27.08 13.38 9.53
N SER A 440 26.90 14.47 8.79
CA SER A 440 27.66 15.70 8.95
C SER A 440 26.74 16.91 8.67
N GLY A 441 26.33 17.63 9.72
CA GLY A 441 25.37 18.71 9.61
C GLY A 441 24.06 18.24 8.99
N LYS A 442 23.69 18.84 7.85
CA LYS A 442 22.49 18.49 7.07
C LYS A 442 22.71 17.35 6.05
N MET A 443 23.93 16.83 5.96
CA MET A 443 24.29 15.74 5.05
C MET A 443 24.19 14.39 5.73
N LYS A 444 23.65 13.42 5.01
CA LYS A 444 23.71 11.99 5.32
C LYS A 444 24.33 11.27 4.12
N PHE A 445 25.28 10.39 4.38
CA PHE A 445 25.75 9.38 3.44
C PHE A 445 25.47 8.01 4.05
N ALA A 446 25.00 7.05 3.26
CA ALA A 446 24.69 5.71 3.73
C ALA A 446 25.24 4.65 2.76
N LEU A 447 25.83 3.58 3.32
CA LEU A 447 26.18 2.37 2.60
C LEU A 447 25.34 1.22 3.18
N GLU A 448 24.71 0.44 2.30
CA GLU A 448 23.89 -0.72 2.68
C GLU A 448 24.23 -1.90 1.75
N TYR A 449 24.39 -3.06 2.37
CA TYR A 449 24.33 -4.33 1.68
C TYR A 449 23.00 -5.01 1.99
N GLU A 450 22.29 -5.49 1.00
CA GLU A 450 21.01 -6.15 1.14
C GLU A 450 21.08 -7.53 0.50
N LEU A 451 20.85 -8.57 1.29
CA LEU A 451 20.67 -9.93 0.84
C LEU A 451 19.18 -10.27 0.89
N SER A 452 18.59 -10.50 -0.28
CA SER A 452 17.18 -10.89 -0.41
C SER A 452 17.09 -12.30 -0.98
N MET A 453 16.39 -13.20 -0.31
CA MET A 453 16.14 -14.58 -0.72
C MET A 453 14.64 -14.83 -0.77
N MET A 454 14.10 -15.22 -1.92
CA MET A 454 12.71 -15.56 -2.11
C MET A 454 12.55 -16.98 -2.62
N LYS A 455 11.81 -17.78 -1.88
CA LYS A 455 11.48 -19.14 -2.27
C LYS A 455 10.25 -19.16 -3.14
N TRP A 456 10.34 -19.85 -4.27
CA TRP A 456 9.30 -20.05 -5.25
C TRP A 456 9.01 -21.54 -5.38
N ALA A 457 7.75 -21.89 -5.67
CA ALA A 457 7.33 -23.24 -5.99
C ALA A 457 6.08 -23.22 -6.87
N ASP A 458 5.71 -24.37 -7.41
CA ASP A 458 4.44 -24.53 -8.10
C ASP A 458 3.27 -24.39 -7.12
N ILE A 459 2.15 -23.86 -7.61
CA ILE A 459 0.93 -23.62 -6.83
C ILE A 459 0.32 -24.95 -6.42
N GLN A 460 0.01 -25.12 -5.15
CA GLN A 460 -0.74 -26.25 -4.62
C GLN A 460 -2.13 -26.32 -5.29
N GLY A 461 -2.47 -27.46 -5.84
CA GLY A 461 -3.74 -27.69 -6.52
C GLY A 461 -3.69 -27.48 -8.03
N LEU A 462 -2.62 -26.89 -8.57
CA LEU A 462 -2.37 -26.82 -10.02
C LEU A 462 -1.36 -27.87 -10.49
N ILE A 463 -0.74 -28.61 -9.56
CA ILE A 463 0.22 -29.68 -9.87
C ILE A 463 -0.52 -31.02 -9.76
N PRO A 464 -0.47 -31.89 -10.78
CA PRO A 464 -0.97 -33.24 -10.64
C PRO A 464 -0.22 -34.00 -9.53
N THR A 465 -0.93 -34.83 -8.79
CA THR A 465 -0.34 -35.77 -7.84
C THR A 465 0.49 -36.83 -8.57
N ALA A 466 1.31 -37.60 -7.85
CA ALA A 466 2.23 -38.57 -8.45
C ALA A 466 1.53 -39.63 -9.32
N ASP A 467 0.26 -39.94 -9.03
CA ASP A 467 -0.61 -40.82 -9.82
C ASP A 467 -1.28 -40.12 -11.02
N GLY A 468 -0.99 -38.83 -11.26
CA GLY A 468 -1.53 -38.05 -12.36
C GLY A 468 -2.90 -37.43 -12.11
N ALA A 469 -3.50 -37.61 -10.92
CA ALA A 469 -4.77 -36.99 -10.57
C ALA A 469 -4.59 -35.50 -10.28
N LEU A 470 -5.55 -34.65 -10.69
CA LEU A 470 -5.57 -33.26 -10.25
C LEU A 470 -6.03 -33.18 -8.79
N PRO A 471 -5.38 -32.37 -7.98
CA PRO A 471 -5.81 -32.12 -6.60
C PRO A 471 -7.24 -31.62 -6.54
N THR A 472 -7.93 -31.96 -5.46
CA THR A 472 -9.34 -31.58 -5.26
C THR A 472 -9.51 -30.11 -4.90
N ASN A 473 -8.45 -29.46 -4.39
CA ASN A 473 -8.49 -28.07 -3.93
C ASN A 473 -7.27 -27.29 -4.40
N ILE A 474 -7.48 -25.99 -4.66
CA ILE A 474 -6.45 -25.00 -5.00
C ILE A 474 -6.30 -24.03 -3.85
N ASP A 475 -5.06 -23.70 -3.46
CA ASP A 475 -4.78 -22.87 -2.27
C ASP A 475 -3.75 -21.74 -2.51
N PHE A 476 -3.26 -21.54 -3.69
CA PHE A 476 -2.29 -20.49 -4.04
C PHE A 476 -1.09 -20.34 -3.08
N LYS A 477 -0.73 -21.43 -2.41
CA LYS A 477 0.52 -21.59 -1.66
C LYS A 477 1.39 -22.64 -2.33
N PRO A 478 2.66 -22.78 -1.91
CA PRO A 478 3.55 -23.80 -2.46
C PRO A 478 2.98 -25.21 -2.31
N GLY A 479 3.10 -25.98 -3.39
CA GLY A 479 2.82 -27.41 -3.36
C GLY A 479 3.90 -28.16 -2.57
N THR A 480 3.49 -29.21 -1.89
CA THR A 480 4.37 -30.11 -1.12
C THR A 480 4.77 -31.37 -1.90
N ALA A 481 4.29 -31.52 -3.14
CA ALA A 481 4.62 -32.67 -3.97
C ALA A 481 6.09 -32.65 -4.41
N ASP A 482 6.70 -33.86 -4.58
CA ASP A 482 8.10 -34.01 -5.00
C ASP A 482 8.44 -33.32 -6.33
N ASN A 483 7.43 -33.03 -7.13
CA ASN A 483 7.53 -32.37 -8.42
C ASN A 483 7.16 -30.87 -8.41
N ALA A 484 7.13 -30.21 -7.26
CA ALA A 484 6.72 -28.81 -7.12
C ALA A 484 7.73 -27.76 -7.62
N ARG A 485 8.83 -28.16 -8.23
CA ARG A 485 9.92 -27.31 -8.77
C ARG A 485 10.33 -26.17 -7.81
N PRO A 486 10.80 -26.48 -6.58
CA PRO A 486 11.23 -25.45 -5.66
C PRO A 486 12.47 -24.72 -6.20
N PHE A 487 12.51 -23.39 -6.02
CA PHE A 487 13.65 -22.55 -6.39
C PHE A 487 13.79 -21.39 -5.41
N THR A 488 15.06 -21.10 -5.04
CA THR A 488 15.36 -19.92 -4.21
C THR A 488 16.06 -18.87 -5.06
N ALA A 489 15.33 -17.81 -5.39
CA ALA A 489 15.91 -16.65 -6.05
C ALA A 489 16.64 -15.79 -5.00
N THR A 490 17.93 -15.53 -5.24
CA THR A 490 18.78 -14.74 -4.34
C THR A 490 19.31 -13.51 -5.07
N ASN A 491 19.14 -12.33 -4.46
CA ASN A 491 19.75 -11.08 -4.91
C ASN A 491 20.63 -10.48 -3.83
N SER A 492 21.84 -10.09 -4.22
CA SER A 492 22.73 -9.24 -3.43
C SER A 492 22.69 -7.84 -4.00
N ARG A 493 22.22 -6.88 -3.19
CA ARG A 493 22.19 -5.47 -3.55
C ARG A 493 23.20 -4.69 -2.72
N VAL A 494 23.98 -3.84 -3.37
CA VAL A 494 24.82 -2.83 -2.71
C VAL A 494 24.27 -1.46 -3.07
N SER A 495 24.02 -0.63 -2.06
CA SER A 495 23.49 0.71 -2.26
C SER A 495 24.38 1.75 -1.59
N ALA A 496 24.65 2.86 -2.31
CA ALA A 496 25.26 4.08 -1.79
C ALA A 496 24.27 5.23 -1.96
N VAL A 497 23.99 5.92 -0.87
CA VAL A 497 22.94 6.94 -0.84
C VAL A 497 23.48 8.22 -0.22
N MET A 498 23.24 9.35 -0.89
CA MET A 498 23.55 10.68 -0.39
C MET A 498 22.27 11.49 -0.22
N VAL A 499 22.09 12.11 0.93
CA VAL A 499 20.95 12.98 1.24
C VAL A 499 21.44 14.31 1.81
N TYR A 500 20.95 15.41 1.23
CA TYR A 500 21.11 16.75 1.76
C TYR A 500 19.76 17.31 2.20
N ASN A 501 19.59 17.55 3.49
CA ASN A 501 18.36 18.12 4.05
C ASN A 501 18.44 19.65 4.10
N PHE A 502 17.33 20.35 3.83
CA PHE A 502 17.26 21.82 3.90
C PHE A 502 16.04 22.32 4.68
#